data_150460ead37c3410f2bf02dc16092935
#
_entry.id   150460ead37c3410f2bf02dc16092935
#
_cell.length_a   1.000
_cell.length_b   1.000
_cell.length_c   1.000
_cell.angle_alpha   90.00
_cell.angle_beta   90.00
_cell.angle_gamma   90.00
#
_symmetry.space_group_name_H-M   'P 1'
#
loop_
_entity.id
_entity.type
_entity.pdbx_description
1 polymer ?
#
loop_
_entity_poly.entity_id
_entity_poly.type
_entity_poly.pdbx_seq_one_letter_code
_entity_poly.pdbx_strand_id
1 'polypeptide(L)'
;WISLLLGLALQLTLFLWYSGNSTIFTKEGLPLYHCRLSAIMLAVTYLLKKEKLMRYFSWLGLLGAIIAFSFPDPSPFLWPHITNITYIFSHMLLGLSSVIILTKEEAVLSYKDIFLYTIVMNLVISFVNHFMGSNYGYLRTLPKMFPFDFTPIQLFFILSVLISVIIFVTEKTYLYIYRLNHKNVEEDIII
;
A
#
# COMPACT_ATOMS: atom_id res chain seq x y z
N TRP A 1 12.50 -8.89 -8.45
CA TRP A 1 13.21 -8.89 -7.15
C TRP A 1 14.01 -7.60 -6.93
N ILE A 2 14.77 -7.14 -7.91
CA ILE A 2 15.62 -5.95 -7.77
C ILE A 2 14.80 -4.74 -7.30
N SER A 3 13.65 -4.47 -7.90
CA SER A 3 12.78 -3.35 -7.51
C SER A 3 12.30 -3.46 -6.06
N LEU A 4 11.91 -4.66 -5.62
CA LEU A 4 11.47 -4.90 -4.25
C LEU A 4 12.62 -4.73 -3.24
N LEU A 5 13.79 -5.29 -3.55
CA LEU A 5 14.97 -5.15 -2.67
C LEU A 5 15.43 -3.70 -2.57
N LEU A 6 15.46 -2.94 -3.66
CA LEU A 6 15.75 -1.51 -3.65
C LEU A 6 14.70 -0.73 -2.84
N GLY A 7 13.42 -1.06 -3.01
CA GLY A 7 12.34 -0.48 -2.21
C GLY A 7 12.52 -0.73 -0.72
N LEU A 8 12.88 -1.94 -0.31
CA LEU A 8 13.17 -2.28 1.09
C LEU A 8 14.40 -1.56 1.62
N ALA A 9 15.45 -1.40 0.81
CA ALA A 9 16.65 -0.64 1.19
C ALA A 9 16.29 0.84 1.46
N LEU A 10 15.43 1.45 0.63
CA LEU A 10 14.92 2.80 0.88
C LEU A 10 14.07 2.88 2.16
N GLN A 11 13.24 1.87 2.44
CA GLN A 11 12.48 1.82 3.71
C GLN A 11 13.42 1.72 4.92
N LEU A 12 14.47 0.90 4.83
CA LEU A 12 15.48 0.79 5.88
C LEU A 12 16.24 2.12 6.08
N THR A 13 16.63 2.78 5.00
CA THR A 13 17.29 4.09 5.04
C THR A 13 16.41 5.12 5.77
N LEU A 14 15.13 5.15 5.41
CA LEU A 14 14.16 6.06 6.03
C LEU A 14 13.93 5.74 7.52
N PHE A 15 13.83 4.45 7.86
CA PHE A 15 13.71 3.99 9.24
C PHE A 15 14.92 4.41 10.09
N LEU A 16 16.14 4.19 9.58
CA LEU A 16 17.38 4.59 10.26
C LEU A 16 17.46 6.10 10.44
N TRP A 17 17.04 6.87 9.45
CA TRP A 17 17.01 8.33 9.55
C TRP A 17 16.06 8.81 10.65
N TYR A 18 14.84 8.26 10.71
CA TYR A 18 13.86 8.61 11.73
C TYR A 18 14.31 8.16 13.13
N SER A 19 15.05 7.05 13.25
CA SER A 19 15.52 6.53 14.54
C SER A 19 16.49 7.47 15.27
N GLY A 20 17.10 8.42 14.56
CA GLY A 20 17.94 9.48 15.14
C GLY A 20 17.18 10.53 15.96
N ASN A 21 15.84 10.55 15.90
CA ASN A 21 15.02 11.48 16.69
C ASN A 21 13.77 10.78 17.24
N SER A 22 13.74 10.53 18.55
CA SER A 22 12.68 9.75 19.21
C SER A 22 11.28 10.34 19.03
N THR A 23 11.14 11.66 19.04
CA THR A 23 9.85 12.36 18.88
C THR A 23 9.28 12.20 17.47
N ILE A 24 10.14 12.30 16.45
CA ILE A 24 9.73 12.13 15.07
C ILE A 24 9.52 10.64 14.77
N PHE A 25 10.37 9.78 15.34
CA PHE A 25 10.28 8.34 15.17
C PHE A 25 8.92 7.76 15.56
N THR A 26 8.39 8.15 16.72
CA THR A 26 7.08 7.67 17.17
C THR A 26 5.92 8.11 16.27
N LYS A 27 6.06 9.27 15.60
CA LYS A 27 5.01 9.85 14.73
C LYS A 27 5.10 9.39 13.28
N GLU A 28 6.32 9.21 12.76
CA GLU A 28 6.58 9.01 11.32
C GLU A 28 7.52 7.82 11.01
N GLY A 29 8.26 7.34 12.01
CA GLY A 29 9.34 6.38 11.80
C GLY A 29 8.88 4.96 11.50
N LEU A 30 7.80 4.49 12.11
CA LEU A 30 7.31 3.13 11.87
C LEU A 30 6.76 2.96 10.45
N PRO A 31 6.94 1.79 9.85
CA PRO A 31 6.48 1.53 8.48
C PRO A 31 4.99 1.17 8.41
N LEU A 32 4.13 1.95 9.08
CA LEU A 32 2.70 1.69 9.23
C LEU A 32 1.80 2.53 8.32
N TYR A 33 2.37 3.39 7.46
CA TYR A 33 1.62 3.91 6.32
C TYR A 33 1.35 2.77 5.33
N HIS A 34 0.17 2.71 4.75
CA HIS A 34 -0.29 1.62 3.88
C HIS A 34 0.73 1.25 2.79
N CYS A 35 1.34 2.25 2.13
CA CYS A 35 2.35 2.02 1.10
C CYS A 35 3.66 1.42 1.67
N ARG A 36 4.13 1.93 2.82
CA ARG A 36 5.35 1.42 3.47
C ARG A 36 5.13 0.00 3.98
N LEU A 37 3.96 -0.27 4.58
CA LEU A 37 3.55 -1.59 5.01
C LEU A 37 3.45 -2.55 3.82
N SER A 38 2.85 -2.12 2.70
CA SER A 38 2.77 -2.95 1.48
C SER A 38 4.15 -3.36 0.97
N ALA A 39 5.11 -2.44 0.93
CA ALA A 39 6.47 -2.75 0.48
C ALA A 39 7.13 -3.86 1.32
N ILE A 40 6.96 -3.83 2.63
CA ILE A 40 7.48 -4.86 3.54
C ILE A 40 6.69 -6.16 3.40
N MET A 41 5.38 -6.08 3.38
CA MET A 41 4.50 -7.25 3.31
C MET A 41 4.63 -8.00 1.99
N LEU A 42 4.96 -7.34 0.88
CA LEU A 42 5.27 -8.01 -0.38
C LEU A 42 6.47 -8.95 -0.24
N ALA A 43 7.53 -8.53 0.44
CA ALA A 43 8.68 -9.39 0.69
C ALA A 43 8.34 -10.53 1.67
N VAL A 44 7.65 -10.22 2.77
CA VAL A 44 7.26 -11.20 3.79
C VAL A 44 6.34 -12.26 3.19
N THR A 45 5.31 -11.85 2.47
CA THR A 45 4.32 -12.78 1.88
C THR A 45 4.91 -13.65 0.79
N TYR A 46 5.87 -13.12 0.04
CA TYR A 46 6.63 -13.91 -0.92
C TYR A 46 7.46 -14.99 -0.23
N LEU A 47 8.23 -14.64 0.80
CA LEU A 47 9.04 -15.61 1.55
C LEU A 47 8.17 -16.68 2.22
N LEU A 48 6.98 -16.30 2.69
CA LEU A 48 6.02 -17.21 3.32
C LEU A 48 5.13 -17.95 2.31
N LYS A 49 5.28 -17.70 0.99
CA LYS A 49 4.46 -18.27 -0.09
C LYS A 49 2.95 -18.07 0.14
N LYS A 50 2.56 -16.89 0.61
CA LYS A 50 1.16 -16.52 0.88
C LYS A 50 0.59 -15.71 -0.30
N GLU A 51 0.28 -16.41 -1.38
CA GLU A 51 -0.10 -15.82 -2.69
C GLU A 51 -1.28 -14.84 -2.58
N LYS A 52 -2.38 -15.19 -1.92
CA LYS A 52 -3.53 -14.28 -1.75
C LYS A 52 -3.14 -12.99 -1.01
N LEU A 53 -2.36 -13.13 0.06
CA LEU A 53 -1.94 -11.98 0.84
C LEU A 53 -0.95 -11.11 0.06
N MET A 54 -0.06 -11.74 -0.73
CA MET A 54 0.85 -11.06 -1.65
C MET A 54 0.08 -10.28 -2.71
N ARG A 55 -0.95 -10.89 -3.33
CA ARG A 55 -1.82 -10.22 -4.31
C ARG A 55 -2.57 -9.04 -3.68
N TYR A 56 -3.07 -9.19 -2.45
CA TYR A 56 -3.72 -8.10 -1.73
C TYR A 56 -2.77 -6.90 -1.54
N PHE A 57 -1.55 -7.13 -1.03
CA PHE A 57 -0.58 -6.06 -0.83
C PHE A 57 -0.03 -5.49 -2.14
N SER A 58 -0.04 -6.25 -3.23
CA SER A 58 0.27 -5.73 -4.56
C SER A 58 -0.80 -4.73 -5.03
N TRP A 59 -2.09 -5.03 -4.87
CA TRP A 59 -3.13 -4.06 -5.16
C TRP A 59 -3.05 -2.82 -4.28
N LEU A 60 -2.89 -3.02 -2.97
CA LEU A 60 -2.76 -1.91 -2.02
C LEU A 60 -1.53 -1.05 -2.35
N GLY A 61 -0.40 -1.66 -2.71
CA GLY A 61 0.83 -0.98 -3.09
C GLY A 61 0.71 -0.21 -4.39
N LEU A 62 0.10 -0.80 -5.43
CA LEU A 62 -0.12 -0.14 -6.73
C LEU A 62 -1.05 1.07 -6.59
N LEU A 63 -2.21 0.86 -5.96
CA LEU A 63 -3.18 1.93 -5.72
C LEU A 63 -2.61 3.02 -4.82
N GLY A 64 -1.86 2.64 -3.78
CA GLY A 64 -1.17 3.57 -2.90
C GLY A 64 -0.12 4.40 -3.63
N ALA A 65 0.64 3.80 -4.56
CA ALA A 65 1.60 4.55 -5.39
C ALA A 65 0.89 5.54 -6.32
N ILE A 66 -0.22 5.14 -6.95
CA ILE A 66 -1.02 6.03 -7.80
C ILE A 66 -1.56 7.21 -6.97
N ILE A 67 -2.14 6.92 -5.79
CA ILE A 67 -2.69 7.96 -4.90
C ILE A 67 -1.58 8.91 -4.43
N ALA A 68 -0.41 8.39 -4.05
CA ALA A 68 0.71 9.20 -3.57
C ALA A 68 1.24 10.20 -4.63
N PHE A 69 1.18 9.84 -5.91
CA PHE A 69 1.57 10.77 -6.98
C PHE A 69 0.41 11.68 -7.42
N SER A 70 -0.84 11.27 -7.25
CA SER A 70 -2.01 12.10 -7.57
C SER A 70 -2.28 13.14 -6.50
N PHE A 71 -2.03 12.79 -5.24
CA PHE A 71 -2.27 13.64 -4.07
C PHE A 71 -1.03 13.62 -3.16
N PRO A 72 0.07 14.26 -3.58
CA PRO A 72 1.34 14.18 -2.87
C PRO A 72 1.27 14.85 -1.49
N ASP A 73 1.66 14.11 -0.46
CA ASP A 73 1.81 14.58 0.91
C ASP A 73 3.22 14.21 1.44
N PRO A 74 4.29 14.81 0.85
CA PRO A 74 5.66 14.54 1.26
C PRO A 74 5.96 15.16 2.62
N SER A 75 7.02 14.69 3.28
CA SER A 75 7.51 15.29 4.51
C SER A 75 7.85 16.78 4.32
N PRO A 76 7.69 17.62 5.36
CA PRO A 76 7.83 19.07 5.25
C PRO A 76 9.27 19.58 5.10
N PHE A 77 10.22 18.69 4.87
CA PHE A 77 11.63 19.05 4.70
C PHE A 77 11.88 19.61 3.29
N LEU A 78 12.76 20.59 3.20
CA LEU A 78 13.15 21.22 1.94
C LEU A 78 13.89 20.25 1.03
N TRP A 79 13.63 20.36 -0.27
CA TRP A 79 14.34 19.57 -1.28
C TRP A 79 15.79 20.05 -1.47
N PRO A 80 16.79 19.15 -1.68
CA PRO A 80 16.72 17.69 -1.63
C PRO A 80 16.91 17.15 -0.19
N HIS A 81 15.94 16.44 0.30
CA HIS A 81 16.03 15.77 1.60
C HIS A 81 15.78 14.26 1.45
N ILE A 82 16.39 13.45 2.30
CA ILE A 82 16.29 11.98 2.22
C ILE A 82 14.84 11.49 2.26
N THR A 83 13.97 12.14 3.04
CA THR A 83 12.56 11.78 3.13
C THR A 83 11.80 12.03 1.83
N ASN A 84 12.14 13.10 1.09
CA ASN A 84 11.52 13.42 -0.19
C ASN A 84 12.04 12.50 -1.31
N ILE A 85 13.33 12.19 -1.28
CA ILE A 85 13.95 11.23 -2.20
C ILE A 85 13.34 9.85 -2.00
N THR A 86 13.29 9.37 -0.75
CA THR A 86 12.68 8.06 -0.44
C THR A 86 11.19 8.03 -0.73
N TYR A 87 10.46 9.14 -0.54
CA TYR A 87 9.04 9.22 -0.91
C TYR A 87 8.83 8.89 -2.39
N ILE A 88 9.53 9.59 -3.29
CA ILE A 88 9.38 9.40 -4.74
C ILE A 88 9.80 7.99 -5.15
N PHE A 89 11.03 7.60 -4.85
CA PHE A 89 11.58 6.34 -5.34
C PHE A 89 10.92 5.12 -4.70
N SER A 90 10.52 5.17 -3.42
CA SER A 90 9.80 4.07 -2.79
C SER A 90 8.44 3.81 -3.43
N HIS A 91 7.68 4.86 -3.78
CA HIS A 91 6.38 4.68 -4.45
C HIS A 91 6.55 4.20 -5.89
N MET A 92 7.56 4.68 -6.63
CA MET A 92 7.89 4.16 -7.97
C MET A 92 8.23 2.67 -7.92
N LEU A 93 9.13 2.27 -7.02
CA LEU A 93 9.55 0.89 -6.89
C LEU A 93 8.43 -0.02 -6.37
N LEU A 94 7.60 0.48 -5.46
CA LEU A 94 6.42 -0.22 -4.97
C LEU A 94 5.41 -0.48 -6.10
N GLY A 95 5.07 0.56 -6.88
CA GLY A 95 4.19 0.42 -8.03
C GLY A 95 4.71 -0.58 -9.06
N LEU A 96 5.99 -0.46 -9.42
CA LEU A 96 6.64 -1.39 -10.35
C LEU A 96 6.63 -2.84 -9.84
N SER A 97 7.00 -3.05 -8.58
CA SER A 97 6.99 -4.39 -7.96
C SER A 97 5.58 -4.97 -7.92
N SER A 98 4.59 -4.15 -7.59
CA SER A 98 3.19 -4.54 -7.54
C SER A 98 2.67 -4.98 -8.91
N VAL A 99 2.95 -4.22 -9.99
CA VAL A 99 2.58 -4.60 -11.35
C VAL A 99 3.20 -5.93 -11.74
N ILE A 100 4.51 -6.11 -11.51
CA ILE A 100 5.21 -7.35 -11.84
C ILE A 100 4.59 -8.56 -11.12
N ILE A 101 4.21 -8.40 -9.85
CA ILE A 101 3.60 -9.48 -9.07
C ILE A 101 2.18 -9.76 -9.60
N LEU A 102 1.34 -8.73 -9.79
CA LEU A 102 -0.03 -8.89 -10.27
C LEU A 102 -0.12 -9.57 -11.64
N THR A 103 0.89 -9.38 -12.50
CA THR A 103 0.94 -10.02 -13.83
C THR A 103 1.41 -11.47 -13.80
N LYS A 104 2.07 -11.90 -12.72
CA LYS A 104 2.62 -13.26 -12.58
C LYS A 104 1.82 -14.17 -11.66
N GLU A 105 1.09 -13.60 -10.72
CA GLU A 105 0.36 -14.34 -9.71
C GLU A 105 -1.05 -14.69 -10.18
N GLU A 106 -1.41 -15.97 -10.10
CA GLU A 106 -2.72 -16.49 -10.51
C GLU A 106 -3.74 -16.49 -9.36
N ALA A 107 -3.31 -16.23 -8.12
CA ALA A 107 -4.20 -16.17 -6.97
C ALA A 107 -5.33 -15.15 -7.19
N VAL A 108 -6.56 -15.50 -6.82
CA VAL A 108 -7.73 -14.62 -6.93
C VAL A 108 -8.22 -14.24 -5.54
N LEU A 109 -8.52 -12.95 -5.37
CA LEU A 109 -9.07 -12.45 -4.11
C LEU A 109 -10.60 -12.49 -4.11
N SER A 110 -11.16 -13.06 -3.03
CA SER A 110 -12.57 -12.89 -2.73
C SER A 110 -12.82 -11.58 -1.97
N TYR A 111 -14.06 -11.09 -1.96
CA TYR A 111 -14.43 -9.93 -1.14
C TYR A 111 -14.12 -10.16 0.35
N LYS A 112 -14.33 -11.39 0.84
CA LYS A 112 -14.04 -11.75 2.23
C LYS A 112 -12.55 -11.66 2.57
N ASP A 113 -11.67 -12.12 1.64
CA ASP A 113 -10.22 -12.01 1.82
C ASP A 113 -9.81 -10.54 1.92
N ILE A 114 -10.28 -9.70 0.97
CA ILE A 114 -9.96 -8.27 0.91
C ILE A 114 -10.40 -7.55 2.18
N PHE A 115 -11.67 -7.74 2.56
CA PHE A 115 -12.25 -7.09 3.74
C PHE A 115 -11.52 -7.50 5.02
N LEU A 116 -11.26 -8.79 5.20
CA LEU A 116 -10.54 -9.32 6.37
C LEU A 116 -9.14 -8.72 6.48
N TYR A 117 -8.37 -8.75 5.37
CA TYR A 117 -7.00 -8.21 5.38
C TYR A 117 -6.99 -6.71 5.66
N THR A 118 -7.91 -5.95 5.08
CA THR A 118 -8.03 -4.51 5.31
C THR A 118 -8.40 -4.21 6.76
N ILE A 119 -9.40 -4.89 7.33
CA ILE A 119 -9.83 -4.66 8.72
C ILE A 119 -8.72 -5.00 9.70
N VAL A 120 -8.07 -6.16 9.55
CA VAL A 120 -6.97 -6.56 10.43
C VAL A 120 -5.82 -5.58 10.37
N MET A 121 -5.43 -5.16 9.16
CA MET A 121 -4.38 -4.17 8.96
C MET A 121 -4.72 -2.84 9.64
N ASN A 122 -5.90 -2.29 9.38
CA ASN A 122 -6.33 -1.01 9.95
C ASN A 122 -6.54 -1.07 11.47
N LEU A 123 -6.95 -2.23 12.02
CA LEU A 123 -7.01 -2.43 13.48
C LEU A 123 -5.62 -2.33 14.11
N VAL A 124 -4.62 -2.99 13.53
CA VAL A 124 -3.23 -2.93 14.03
C VAL A 124 -2.70 -1.49 13.95
N ILE A 125 -2.91 -0.80 12.83
CA ILE A 125 -2.49 0.60 12.66
C ILE A 125 -3.20 1.51 13.66
N SER A 126 -4.52 1.37 13.84
CA SER A 126 -5.30 2.17 14.79
C SER A 126 -4.87 1.93 16.23
N PHE A 127 -4.56 0.69 16.59
CA PHE A 127 -4.02 0.34 17.90
C PHE A 127 -2.70 1.08 18.15
N VAL A 128 -1.75 1.00 17.23
CA VAL A 128 -0.46 1.71 17.36
C VAL A 128 -0.66 3.22 17.42
N ASN A 129 -1.52 3.78 16.58
CA ASN A 129 -1.85 5.21 16.59
C ASN A 129 -2.40 5.67 17.94
N HIS A 130 -3.23 4.84 18.59
CA HIS A 130 -3.80 5.16 19.90
C HIS A 130 -2.69 5.29 20.97
N PHE A 131 -1.78 4.30 21.04
CA PHE A 131 -0.73 4.29 22.08
C PHE A 131 0.41 5.26 21.81
N MET A 132 0.76 5.48 20.54
CA MET A 132 1.92 6.33 20.18
C MET A 132 1.53 7.79 19.91
N GLY A 133 0.23 8.12 19.87
CA GLY A 133 -0.21 9.46 19.49
C GLY A 133 0.11 9.82 18.03
N SER A 134 0.29 8.81 17.16
CA SER A 134 0.65 8.94 15.75
C SER A 134 -0.57 9.01 14.84
N ASN A 135 -0.36 9.21 13.53
CA ASN A 135 -1.42 9.24 12.52
C ASN A 135 -1.08 8.36 11.31
N TYR A 136 -0.54 7.17 11.57
CA TYR A 136 -0.24 6.22 10.49
C TYR A 136 -1.50 5.84 9.72
N GLY A 137 -1.38 5.80 8.40
CA GLY A 137 -2.48 5.44 7.50
C GLY A 137 -3.64 6.43 7.49
N TYR A 138 -3.46 7.64 8.04
CA TYR A 138 -4.48 8.69 8.17
C TYR A 138 -5.75 8.23 8.92
N LEU A 139 -5.58 7.28 9.86
CA LEU A 139 -6.69 6.72 10.65
C LEU A 139 -7.10 7.59 11.86
N ARG A 140 -6.43 8.74 12.07
CA ARG A 140 -6.84 9.71 13.11
C ARG A 140 -7.28 11.04 12.52
N THR A 141 -6.56 11.54 11.51
CA THR A 141 -6.87 12.80 10.83
C THR A 141 -6.49 12.67 9.35
N LEU A 142 -7.31 13.23 8.47
CA LEU A 142 -7.00 13.27 7.05
C LEU A 142 -5.87 14.28 6.75
N PRO A 143 -5.17 14.16 5.59
CA PRO A 143 -4.29 15.19 5.09
C PRO A 143 -5.01 16.54 4.98
N LYS A 144 -4.29 17.65 5.19
CA LYS A 144 -4.86 19.01 5.20
C LYS A 144 -5.57 19.43 3.90
N MET A 145 -5.28 18.76 2.79
CA MET A 145 -5.95 19.01 1.51
C MET A 145 -7.41 18.55 1.49
N PHE A 146 -7.84 17.68 2.42
CA PHE A 146 -9.22 17.23 2.55
C PHE A 146 -9.92 18.01 3.66
N PRO A 147 -10.91 18.87 3.34
CA PRO A 147 -11.57 19.74 4.32
C PRO A 147 -12.66 19.03 5.13
N PHE A 148 -12.46 17.76 5.46
CA PHE A 148 -13.40 16.95 6.22
C PHE A 148 -12.83 16.65 7.61
N ASP A 149 -13.66 16.82 8.62
CA ASP A 149 -13.32 16.52 10.01
C ASP A 149 -14.08 15.27 10.47
N PHE A 150 -13.35 14.15 10.56
CA PHE A 150 -13.88 12.88 10.99
C PHE A 150 -13.21 12.43 12.28
N THR A 151 -13.98 11.76 13.13
CA THR A 151 -13.42 11.07 14.30
C THR A 151 -12.56 9.87 13.87
N PRO A 152 -11.59 9.42 14.68
CA PRO A 152 -10.79 8.24 14.39
C PRO A 152 -11.60 6.97 14.08
N ILE A 153 -12.74 6.81 14.78
CA ILE A 153 -13.63 5.66 14.55
C ILE A 153 -14.29 5.76 13.16
N GLN A 154 -14.75 6.95 12.78
CA GLN A 154 -15.32 7.18 11.45
C GLN A 154 -14.27 6.92 10.36
N LEU A 155 -13.05 7.44 10.54
CA LEU A 155 -11.94 7.21 9.59
C LEU A 155 -11.59 5.73 9.46
N PHE A 156 -11.56 5.00 10.56
CA PHE A 156 -11.34 3.56 10.52
C PHE A 156 -12.36 2.85 9.62
N PHE A 157 -13.65 3.12 9.80
CA PHE A 157 -14.69 2.47 8.96
C PHE A 157 -14.68 2.98 7.53
N ILE A 158 -14.61 4.29 7.33
CA ILE A 158 -14.61 4.92 5.99
C ILE A 158 -13.43 4.39 5.16
N LEU A 159 -12.20 4.45 5.69
CA LEU A 159 -11.01 4.01 4.96
C LEU A 159 -10.99 2.49 4.77
N SER A 160 -11.47 1.71 5.74
CA SER A 160 -11.55 0.25 5.58
C SER A 160 -12.53 -0.15 4.48
N VAL A 161 -13.69 0.48 4.42
CA VAL A 161 -14.66 0.22 3.34
C VAL A 161 -14.12 0.72 2.01
N LEU A 162 -13.59 1.95 1.95
CA LEU A 162 -13.08 2.56 0.73
C LEU A 162 -11.94 1.73 0.11
N ILE A 163 -10.91 1.36 0.90
CA ILE A 163 -9.81 0.51 0.45
C ILE A 163 -10.33 -0.83 -0.05
N SER A 164 -11.25 -1.47 0.70
CA SER A 164 -11.80 -2.77 0.31
C SER A 164 -12.58 -2.70 -0.99
N VAL A 165 -13.40 -1.68 -1.18
CA VAL A 165 -14.19 -1.49 -2.42
C VAL A 165 -13.28 -1.23 -3.62
N ILE A 166 -12.29 -0.33 -3.47
CA ILE A 166 -11.38 0.00 -4.57
C ILE A 166 -10.59 -1.25 -4.98
N ILE A 167 -10.00 -1.99 -4.02
CA ILE A 167 -9.25 -3.21 -4.33
C ILE A 167 -10.18 -4.25 -4.98
N PHE A 168 -11.41 -4.42 -4.49
CA PHE A 168 -12.35 -5.36 -5.06
C PHE A 168 -12.72 -5.01 -6.50
N VAL A 169 -13.03 -3.76 -6.78
CA VAL A 169 -13.38 -3.30 -8.13
C VAL A 169 -12.19 -3.47 -9.08
N THR A 170 -10.98 -3.05 -8.67
CA THR A 170 -9.79 -3.19 -9.51
C THR A 170 -9.43 -4.66 -9.76
N GLU A 171 -9.53 -5.53 -8.76
CA GLU A 171 -9.33 -6.98 -8.92
C GLU A 171 -10.32 -7.58 -9.92
N LYS A 172 -11.62 -7.26 -9.80
CA LYS A 172 -12.64 -7.79 -10.72
C LYS A 172 -12.48 -7.27 -12.14
N THR A 173 -12.16 -5.99 -12.30
CA THR A 173 -11.88 -5.38 -13.60
C THR A 173 -10.66 -6.03 -14.26
N TYR A 174 -9.57 -6.20 -13.51
CA TYR A 174 -8.37 -6.88 -14.00
C TYR A 174 -8.68 -8.30 -14.48
N LEU A 175 -9.37 -9.11 -13.67
CA LEU A 175 -9.74 -10.47 -14.03
C LEU A 175 -10.66 -10.55 -15.23
N TYR A 176 -11.57 -9.60 -15.37
CA TYR A 176 -12.46 -9.50 -16.54
C TYR A 176 -11.66 -9.24 -17.83
N ILE A 177 -10.79 -8.22 -17.82
CA ILE A 177 -9.92 -7.88 -18.96
C ILE A 177 -8.99 -9.06 -19.32
N TYR A 178 -8.40 -9.69 -18.30
CA TYR A 178 -7.51 -10.84 -18.47
C TYR A 178 -8.23 -11.98 -19.21
N ARG A 179 -9.46 -12.32 -18.81
CA ARG A 179 -10.26 -13.38 -19.46
C ARG A 179 -10.62 -13.04 -20.90
N LEU A 180 -10.98 -11.80 -21.19
CA LEU A 180 -11.31 -11.37 -22.56
C LEU A 180 -10.11 -11.55 -23.48
N ASN A 181 -8.92 -11.13 -23.04
CA ASN A 181 -7.73 -11.23 -23.86
C ASN A 181 -7.32 -12.68 -24.13
N HIS A 182 -7.50 -13.60 -23.18
CA HIS A 182 -7.18 -15.01 -23.38
C HIS A 182 -8.19 -15.73 -24.27
N LYS A 183 -9.47 -15.36 -24.20
CA LYS A 183 -10.49 -15.93 -25.08
C LYS A 183 -10.27 -15.55 -26.54
N ASN A 184 -9.91 -14.30 -26.83
CA ASN A 184 -9.61 -13.84 -28.19
C ASN A 184 -8.39 -14.56 -28.79
N VAL A 185 -7.36 -14.84 -27.98
CA VAL A 185 -6.16 -15.57 -28.43
C VAL A 185 -6.50 -17.03 -28.81
N GLU A 186 -7.39 -17.69 -28.07
CA GLU A 186 -7.84 -19.05 -28.41
C GLU A 186 -8.65 -19.08 -29.71
N GLU A 187 -9.49 -18.08 -29.98
CA GLU A 187 -10.26 -17.97 -31.22
C GLU A 187 -9.35 -17.68 -32.44
N ASP A 188 -8.31 -16.86 -32.28
CA ASP A 188 -7.34 -16.55 -33.37
C ASP A 188 -6.41 -17.71 -33.72
N ILE A 189 -6.24 -18.70 -32.85
CA ILE A 189 -5.39 -19.90 -33.12
C ILE A 189 -6.18 -20.98 -33.88
N ILE A 190 -7.50 -20.91 -33.91
CA ILE A 190 -8.37 -21.92 -34.53
C ILE A 190 -8.71 -21.54 -35.99
N ILE A 191 -8.35 -20.37 -36.49
CA ILE A 191 -8.48 -19.91 -37.86
C ILE A 191 -7.16 -20.12 -38.62
#